data_d997fdbfff5a13eedd79223a524a4569
#
_entry.id   d997fdbfff5a13eedd79223a524a4569
#
_cell.length_a   1.000
_cell.length_b   1.000
_cell.length_c   1.000
_cell.angle_alpha   90.00
_cell.angle_beta   90.00
_cell.angle_gamma   90.00
#
_symmetry.space_group_name_H-M   'P 1'
#
loop_
_entity.id
_entity.type
_entity.pdbx_description
1 polymer ?
#
loop_
_entity_poly.entity_id
_entity_poly.type
_entity_poly.pdbx_seq_one_letter_code
_entity_poly.pdbx_strand_id
1 'polypeptide(L)'
;MLYRKSEFKKHKYFLKSIHGLWILPIVIINLIVPLFNFFIYKLHNNDMVIDIEKIIFFFFPMFSVWTGIFVAEIFFSDKTKDVFFFYSNKKRFETTIVYFLCSLINALAMILLHFYCIDDFIGFLFKILSVAVFYYGLSMLVMFFSKSAPITIMVLLLYDLINTFVSSTKVFLLYENFEILTLKMFLTNYFPLIFVAVVFIAFVFKGNKGKFY
;
A
#
# COMPACT_ATOMS: atom_id res chain seq x y z
N MET A 1 10.24 31.61 4.22
CA MET A 1 9.06 31.30 5.05
C MET A 1 7.75 31.24 4.25
N LEU A 2 7.51 32.11 3.28
CA LEU A 2 6.33 32.14 2.40
C LEU A 2 6.16 30.88 1.53
N TYR A 3 7.24 30.33 0.98
CA TYR A 3 7.24 29.12 0.16
C TYR A 3 6.70 27.89 0.92
N ARG A 4 7.12 27.72 2.19
CA ARG A 4 6.68 26.62 3.05
C ARG A 4 5.17 26.69 3.39
N LYS A 5 4.62 27.91 3.53
CA LYS A 5 3.17 28.11 3.73
C LYS A 5 2.35 27.74 2.48
N SER A 6 2.89 27.96 1.28
CA SER A 6 2.22 27.62 0.02
C SER A 6 2.15 26.10 -0.20
N GLU A 7 3.21 25.37 0.13
CA GLU A 7 3.24 23.90 0.06
C GLU A 7 2.23 23.27 1.03
N PHE A 8 2.20 23.75 2.29
CA PHE A 8 1.23 23.25 3.28
C PHE A 8 -0.24 23.48 2.86
N LYS A 9 -0.54 24.62 2.23
CA LYS A 9 -1.87 24.88 1.67
C LYS A 9 -2.23 23.88 0.57
N LYS A 10 -1.29 23.52 -0.31
CA LYS A 10 -1.51 22.54 -1.37
C LYS A 10 -1.86 21.17 -0.79
N HIS A 11 -1.11 20.67 0.18
CA HIS A 11 -1.41 19.40 0.85
C HIS A 11 -2.79 19.41 1.52
N LYS A 12 -3.18 20.51 2.14
CA LYS A 12 -4.53 20.67 2.70
C LYS A 12 -5.63 20.56 1.65
N TYR A 13 -5.43 21.13 0.44
CA TYR A 13 -6.38 20.98 -0.67
C TYR A 13 -6.46 19.55 -1.18
N PHE A 14 -5.32 18.85 -1.30
CA PHE A 14 -5.31 17.43 -1.67
C PHE A 14 -6.11 16.58 -0.68
N LEU A 15 -5.86 16.71 0.61
CA LEU A 15 -6.59 15.97 1.64
C LEU A 15 -8.09 16.31 1.65
N LYS A 16 -8.44 17.57 1.41
CA LYS A 16 -9.84 18.01 1.30
C LYS A 16 -10.54 17.42 0.06
N SER A 17 -9.84 17.28 -1.06
CA SER A 17 -10.38 16.71 -2.30
C SER A 17 -10.72 15.22 -2.18
N ILE A 18 -10.08 14.49 -1.28
CA ILE A 18 -10.32 13.07 -0.99
C ILE A 18 -11.55 12.87 -0.07
N HIS A 19 -12.28 13.94 0.28
CA HIS A 19 -13.54 13.89 1.03
C HIS A 19 -13.49 13.06 2.32
N GLY A 20 -12.36 13.08 3.05
CA GLY A 20 -12.20 12.34 4.31
C GLY A 20 -11.92 10.86 4.16
N LEU A 21 -11.91 10.30 2.95
CA LEU A 21 -11.59 8.88 2.71
C LEU A 21 -10.19 8.47 3.20
N TRP A 22 -9.28 9.44 3.36
CA TRP A 22 -7.96 9.21 3.94
C TRP A 22 -7.99 8.82 5.44
N ILE A 23 -9.08 9.16 6.14
CA ILE A 23 -9.27 8.83 7.57
C ILE A 23 -9.62 7.34 7.74
N LEU A 24 -10.29 6.74 6.75
CA LEU A 24 -10.79 5.38 6.83
C LEU A 24 -9.70 4.36 7.19
N PRO A 25 -8.53 4.30 6.55
CA PRO A 25 -7.47 3.38 6.96
C PRO A 25 -6.92 3.68 8.35
N ILE A 26 -6.89 4.96 8.77
CA ILE A 26 -6.44 5.31 10.11
C ILE A 26 -7.36 4.69 11.16
N VAL A 27 -8.68 4.79 10.98
CA VAL A 27 -9.67 4.21 11.91
C VAL A 27 -9.62 2.68 11.87
N ILE A 28 -9.57 2.08 10.69
CA ILE A 28 -9.54 0.61 10.56
C ILE A 28 -8.26 0.05 11.19
N ILE A 29 -7.10 0.57 10.83
CA ILE A 29 -5.79 0.05 11.27
C ILE A 29 -5.58 0.27 12.76
N ASN A 30 -5.87 1.47 13.26
CA ASN A 30 -5.50 1.83 14.64
C ASN A 30 -6.60 1.52 15.67
N LEU A 31 -7.83 1.27 15.25
CA LEU A 31 -8.95 0.99 16.15
C LEU A 31 -9.57 -0.37 15.89
N ILE A 32 -10.06 -0.64 14.68
CA ILE A 32 -10.85 -1.84 14.38
C ILE A 32 -9.99 -3.09 14.42
N VAL A 33 -8.85 -3.10 13.72
CA VAL A 33 -7.97 -4.29 13.68
C VAL A 33 -7.39 -4.63 15.06
N PRO A 34 -6.86 -3.70 15.87
CA PRO A 34 -6.40 -4.01 17.22
C PRO A 34 -7.52 -4.50 18.15
N LEU A 35 -8.71 -3.90 18.08
CA LEU A 35 -9.85 -4.37 18.85
C LEU A 35 -10.26 -5.79 18.45
N PHE A 36 -10.34 -6.07 17.17
CA PHE A 36 -10.68 -7.39 16.65
C PHE A 36 -9.64 -8.43 17.10
N ASN A 37 -8.36 -8.12 16.99
CA ASN A 37 -7.28 -9.00 17.43
C ASN A 37 -7.29 -9.20 18.96
N PHE A 38 -7.60 -8.16 19.74
CA PHE A 38 -7.75 -8.28 21.18
C PHE A 38 -8.89 -9.23 21.56
N PHE A 39 -10.03 -9.15 20.88
CA PHE A 39 -11.15 -10.07 21.11
C PHE A 39 -10.78 -11.51 20.73
N ILE A 40 -10.13 -11.70 19.61
CA ILE A 40 -9.65 -12.99 19.18
C ILE A 40 -8.68 -13.56 20.24
N TYR A 41 -7.66 -12.82 20.63
CA TYR A 41 -6.68 -13.24 21.62
C TYR A 41 -7.33 -13.64 22.96
N LYS A 42 -8.38 -12.95 23.38
CA LYS A 42 -9.11 -13.25 24.61
C LYS A 42 -9.98 -14.52 24.54
N LEU A 43 -10.48 -14.86 23.36
CA LEU A 43 -11.42 -15.97 23.16
C LEU A 43 -10.74 -17.31 22.88
N HIS A 44 -9.52 -17.31 22.39
CA HIS A 44 -8.82 -18.54 21.98
C HIS A 44 -7.39 -18.58 22.54
N ASN A 45 -6.94 -19.75 22.99
CA ASN A 45 -5.59 -19.95 23.51
C ASN A 45 -4.55 -20.00 22.35
N ASN A 46 -3.33 -19.70 22.65
CA ASN A 46 -2.01 -19.77 21.96
C ASN A 46 -1.87 -20.17 20.47
N ASP A 47 -2.84 -20.82 19.82
CA ASP A 47 -2.78 -21.18 18.39
C ASP A 47 -3.01 -19.99 17.45
N MET A 48 -3.12 -18.79 17.98
CA MET A 48 -3.63 -17.60 17.31
C MET A 48 -2.59 -16.66 16.70
N VAL A 49 -1.31 -16.86 16.98
CA VAL A 49 -0.26 -16.00 16.41
C VAL A 49 -0.33 -16.00 14.88
N ILE A 50 -0.53 -17.17 14.29
CA ILE A 50 -0.66 -17.34 12.84
C ILE A 50 -1.87 -16.60 12.27
N ASP A 51 -2.99 -16.58 13.00
CA ASP A 51 -4.20 -15.89 12.53
C ASP A 51 -4.06 -14.37 12.59
N ILE A 52 -3.37 -13.83 13.59
CA ILE A 52 -3.05 -12.40 13.67
C ILE A 52 -2.14 -11.98 12.53
N GLU A 53 -1.10 -12.76 12.23
CA GLU A 53 -0.22 -12.50 11.10
C GLU A 53 -0.98 -12.49 9.76
N LYS A 54 -1.89 -13.44 9.54
CA LYS A 54 -2.76 -13.49 8.34
C LYS A 54 -3.62 -12.23 8.23
N ILE A 55 -4.23 -11.79 9.33
CA ILE A 55 -5.06 -10.58 9.35
C ILE A 55 -4.21 -9.35 8.99
N ILE A 56 -3.02 -9.24 9.55
CA ILE A 56 -2.10 -8.15 9.24
C ILE A 56 -1.70 -8.21 7.76
N PHE A 57 -1.35 -9.37 7.23
CA PHE A 57 -0.99 -9.55 5.83
C PHE A 57 -2.12 -9.18 4.87
N PHE A 58 -3.38 -9.42 5.24
CA PHE A 58 -4.53 -9.06 4.44
C PHE A 58 -4.77 -7.54 4.41
N PHE A 59 -4.77 -6.89 5.56
CA PHE A 59 -5.13 -5.47 5.63
C PHE A 59 -3.97 -4.53 5.32
N PHE A 60 -2.75 -4.88 5.71
CA PHE A 60 -1.60 -3.99 5.63
C PHE A 60 -1.24 -3.55 4.21
N PRO A 61 -1.13 -4.44 3.20
CA PRO A 61 -0.69 -4.05 1.87
C PRO A 61 -1.64 -3.03 1.24
N MET A 62 -2.94 -3.28 1.33
CA MET A 62 -3.95 -2.40 0.78
C MET A 62 -3.95 -1.02 1.44
N PHE A 63 -3.90 -0.99 2.77
CA PHE A 63 -3.92 0.28 3.51
C PHE A 63 -2.61 1.05 3.40
N SER A 64 -1.49 0.38 3.16
CA SER A 64 -0.19 1.03 2.94
C SER A 64 -0.17 1.90 1.67
N VAL A 65 -1.03 1.62 0.69
CA VAL A 65 -1.12 2.37 -0.58
C VAL A 65 -2.34 3.28 -0.69
N TRP A 66 -3.25 3.22 0.26
CA TRP A 66 -4.58 3.83 0.20
C TRP A 66 -4.58 5.31 -0.17
N THR A 67 -3.94 6.15 0.64
CA THR A 67 -3.87 7.60 0.35
C THR A 67 -3.10 7.91 -0.93
N GLY A 68 -2.08 7.12 -1.24
CA GLY A 68 -1.33 7.21 -2.49
C GLY A 68 -2.19 7.02 -3.73
N ILE A 69 -3.15 6.07 -3.70
CA ILE A 69 -4.10 5.81 -4.79
C ILE A 69 -4.97 7.03 -5.08
N PHE A 70 -5.57 7.65 -4.06
CA PHE A 70 -6.41 8.83 -4.27
C PHE A 70 -5.62 10.04 -4.76
N VAL A 71 -4.40 10.22 -4.27
CA VAL A 71 -3.52 11.28 -4.77
C VAL A 71 -3.08 11.00 -6.21
N ALA A 72 -2.80 9.75 -6.56
CA ALA A 72 -2.49 9.37 -7.92
C ALA A 72 -3.69 9.62 -8.86
N GLU A 73 -4.92 9.36 -8.44
CA GLU A 73 -6.12 9.67 -9.23
C GLU A 73 -6.16 11.13 -9.65
N ILE A 74 -5.82 12.06 -8.75
CA ILE A 74 -5.79 13.49 -9.06
C ILE A 74 -4.82 13.80 -10.21
N PHE A 75 -3.72 13.04 -10.33
CA PHE A 75 -2.73 13.26 -11.39
C PHE A 75 -3.02 12.52 -12.69
N PHE A 76 -3.75 11.40 -12.64
CA PHE A 76 -4.03 10.57 -13.80
C PHE A 76 -5.44 10.76 -14.37
N SER A 77 -6.39 11.27 -13.58
CA SER A 77 -7.77 11.51 -14.02
C SER A 77 -7.84 12.61 -15.08
N ASP A 78 -8.60 12.36 -16.13
CA ASP A 78 -8.83 13.35 -17.19
C ASP A 78 -9.57 14.60 -16.68
N LYS A 79 -10.35 14.48 -15.60
CA LYS A 79 -11.11 15.59 -14.97
C LYS A 79 -10.22 16.66 -14.33
N THR A 80 -9.03 16.26 -13.87
CA THR A 80 -8.11 17.15 -13.13
C THR A 80 -6.84 17.46 -13.90
N LYS A 81 -6.70 16.89 -15.10
CA LYS A 81 -5.52 17.02 -15.94
C LYS A 81 -5.13 18.49 -16.22
N ASP A 82 -6.11 19.32 -16.50
CA ASP A 82 -5.89 20.74 -16.84
C ASP A 82 -5.42 21.56 -15.63
N VAL A 83 -5.87 21.21 -14.42
CA VAL A 83 -5.50 21.91 -13.19
C VAL A 83 -4.06 21.58 -12.79
N PHE A 84 -3.59 20.36 -13.08
CA PHE A 84 -2.27 19.89 -12.72
C PHE A 84 -1.28 19.79 -13.90
N PHE A 85 -1.64 20.38 -15.03
CA PHE A 85 -0.79 20.45 -16.23
C PHE A 85 0.62 20.99 -15.93
N PHE A 86 0.72 21.98 -15.02
CA PHE A 86 1.99 22.59 -14.63
C PHE A 86 2.86 21.70 -13.72
N TYR A 87 2.34 20.57 -13.24
CA TYR A 87 3.15 19.64 -12.44
C TYR A 87 4.02 18.78 -13.35
N SER A 88 5.33 18.96 -13.28
CA SER A 88 6.26 18.05 -13.95
C SER A 88 6.08 16.61 -13.48
N ASN A 89 6.37 15.62 -14.34
CA ASN A 89 6.29 14.20 -13.98
C ASN A 89 7.10 13.88 -12.72
N LYS A 90 8.25 14.55 -12.53
CA LYS A 90 9.06 14.42 -11.32
C LYS A 90 8.28 14.83 -10.06
N LYS A 91 7.60 15.98 -10.08
CA LYS A 91 6.80 16.46 -8.93
C LYS A 91 5.59 15.57 -8.65
N ARG A 92 4.95 15.02 -9.68
CA ARG A 92 3.86 14.06 -9.51
C ARG A 92 4.36 12.81 -8.81
N PHE A 93 5.49 12.27 -9.25
CA PHE A 93 6.15 11.12 -8.63
C PHE A 93 6.53 11.40 -7.18
N GLU A 94 7.22 12.49 -6.90
CA GLU A 94 7.59 12.89 -5.53
C GLU A 94 6.37 13.01 -4.63
N THR A 95 5.28 13.61 -5.13
CA THR A 95 4.05 13.76 -4.35
C THR A 95 3.40 12.41 -4.06
N THR A 96 3.26 11.52 -5.05
CA THR A 96 2.67 10.19 -4.82
C THR A 96 3.49 9.36 -3.86
N ILE A 97 4.83 9.42 -3.93
CA ILE A 97 5.71 8.74 -2.97
C ILE A 97 5.53 9.28 -1.55
N VAL A 98 5.44 10.59 -1.36
CA VAL A 98 5.23 11.18 -0.03
C VAL A 98 3.93 10.65 0.59
N TYR A 99 2.84 10.61 -0.16
CA TYR A 99 1.58 10.09 0.37
C TYR A 99 1.57 8.58 0.56
N PHE A 100 2.28 7.83 -0.28
CA PHE A 100 2.53 6.41 -0.05
C PHE A 100 3.31 6.20 1.26
N LEU A 101 4.38 6.94 1.49
CA LEU A 101 5.14 6.86 2.74
C LEU A 101 4.30 7.22 3.96
N CYS A 102 3.44 8.23 3.88
CA CYS A 102 2.50 8.57 4.95
C CYS A 102 1.54 7.41 5.26
N SER A 103 0.97 6.77 4.23
CA SER A 103 0.12 5.60 4.40
C SER A 103 0.88 4.42 4.98
N LEU A 104 2.09 4.19 4.50
CA LEU A 104 2.97 3.12 4.96
C LEU A 104 3.33 3.29 6.45
N ILE A 105 3.69 4.50 6.87
CA ILE A 105 3.99 4.80 8.28
C ILE A 105 2.74 4.54 9.16
N ASN A 106 1.57 4.95 8.70
CA ASN A 106 0.33 4.67 9.43
C ASN A 106 0.05 3.15 9.50
N ALA A 107 0.27 2.40 8.41
CA ALA A 107 0.10 0.96 8.39
C ALA A 107 1.15 0.23 9.27
N LEU A 108 2.38 0.73 9.36
CA LEU A 108 3.41 0.20 10.26
C LEU A 108 3.01 0.30 11.73
N ALA A 109 2.20 1.28 12.12
CA ALA A 109 1.68 1.38 13.48
C ALA A 109 0.89 0.11 13.89
N MET A 110 0.16 -0.51 12.95
CA MET A 110 -0.55 -1.77 13.20
C MET A 110 0.43 -2.90 13.57
N ILE A 111 1.55 -3.01 12.87
CA ILE A 111 2.57 -4.05 13.15
C ILE A 111 3.19 -3.80 14.51
N LEU A 112 3.51 -2.56 14.85
CA LEU A 112 4.09 -2.20 16.14
C LEU A 112 3.14 -2.50 17.31
N LEU A 113 1.83 -2.34 17.11
CA LEU A 113 0.83 -2.69 18.13
C LEU A 113 0.76 -4.21 18.37
N HIS A 114 1.19 -5.03 17.43
CA HIS A 114 1.17 -6.50 17.53
C HIS A 114 2.58 -7.11 17.69
N PHE A 115 3.57 -6.28 17.99
CA PHE A 115 4.97 -6.71 18.15
C PHE A 115 5.14 -7.93 19.06
N TYR A 116 4.39 -7.99 20.14
CA TYR A 116 4.46 -9.08 21.12
C TYR A 116 3.85 -10.41 20.66
N CYS A 117 3.12 -10.41 19.54
CA CYS A 117 2.50 -11.60 18.96
C CYS A 117 3.29 -12.20 17.79
N ILE A 118 4.42 -11.62 17.40
CA ILE A 118 5.17 -11.99 16.20
C ILE A 118 6.54 -12.51 16.60
N ASP A 119 6.80 -13.81 16.40
CA ASP A 119 8.04 -14.45 16.82
C ASP A 119 9.27 -13.93 16.06
N ASP A 120 9.20 -13.83 14.72
CA ASP A 120 10.24 -13.26 13.86
C ASP A 120 9.82 -11.86 13.37
N PHE A 121 9.77 -10.90 14.27
CA PHE A 121 9.32 -9.54 13.97
C PHE A 121 10.12 -8.87 12.84
N ILE A 122 11.44 -9.02 12.83
CA ILE A 122 12.29 -8.39 11.81
C ILE A 122 12.04 -9.03 10.45
N GLY A 123 12.01 -10.35 10.37
CA GLY A 123 11.71 -11.07 9.14
C GLY A 123 10.32 -10.76 8.61
N PHE A 124 9.32 -10.71 9.50
CA PHE A 124 7.95 -10.32 9.19
C PHE A 124 7.86 -8.90 8.63
N LEU A 125 8.58 -7.96 9.23
CA LEU A 125 8.64 -6.58 8.78
C LEU A 125 9.21 -6.46 7.35
N PHE A 126 10.29 -7.20 7.05
CA PHE A 126 10.87 -7.22 5.69
C PHE A 126 9.91 -7.83 4.66
N LYS A 127 9.21 -8.90 4.99
CA LYS A 127 8.19 -9.51 4.14
C LYS A 127 7.11 -8.49 3.78
N ILE A 128 6.52 -7.88 4.79
CA ILE A 128 5.41 -6.93 4.64
C ILE A 128 5.82 -5.67 3.89
N LEU A 129 7.00 -5.12 4.16
CA LEU A 129 7.52 -3.97 3.42
C LEU A 129 7.72 -4.29 1.93
N SER A 130 8.23 -5.48 1.62
CA SER A 130 8.39 -5.94 0.23
C SER A 130 7.05 -6.02 -0.49
N VAL A 131 6.03 -6.54 0.20
CA VAL A 131 4.65 -6.60 -0.30
C VAL A 131 4.05 -5.21 -0.49
N ALA A 132 4.25 -4.29 0.46
CA ALA A 132 3.77 -2.91 0.35
C ALA A 132 4.37 -2.18 -0.87
N VAL A 133 5.66 -2.38 -1.13
CA VAL A 133 6.32 -1.83 -2.33
C VAL A 133 5.71 -2.41 -3.60
N PHE A 134 5.42 -3.72 -3.63
CA PHE A 134 4.75 -4.36 -4.76
C PHE A 134 3.35 -3.78 -4.99
N TYR A 135 2.56 -3.62 -3.93
CA TYR A 135 1.22 -3.03 -4.00
C TYR A 135 1.26 -1.58 -4.48
N TYR A 136 2.28 -0.82 -4.08
CA TYR A 136 2.47 0.54 -4.61
C TYR A 136 2.74 0.50 -6.12
N GLY A 137 3.64 -0.34 -6.61
CA GLY A 137 3.91 -0.50 -8.03
C GLY A 137 2.67 -0.94 -8.82
N LEU A 138 1.95 -1.94 -8.31
CA LEU A 138 0.72 -2.46 -8.91
C LEU A 138 -0.39 -1.38 -8.93
N SER A 139 -0.59 -0.67 -7.82
CA SER A 139 -1.58 0.40 -7.73
C SER A 139 -1.30 1.53 -8.74
N MET A 140 -0.04 1.91 -8.92
CA MET A 140 0.36 2.92 -9.90
C MET A 140 0.11 2.44 -11.34
N LEU A 141 0.39 1.17 -11.64
CA LEU A 141 0.12 0.59 -12.95
C LEU A 141 -1.38 0.56 -13.26
N VAL A 142 -2.19 0.03 -12.33
CA VAL A 142 -3.64 -0.03 -12.50
C VAL A 142 -4.23 1.37 -12.61
N MET A 143 -3.78 2.32 -11.80
CA MET A 143 -4.21 3.73 -11.86
C MET A 143 -3.87 4.38 -13.20
N PHE A 144 -2.72 4.07 -13.77
CA PHE A 144 -2.31 4.59 -15.07
C PHE A 144 -3.28 4.19 -16.19
N PHE A 145 -3.80 2.95 -16.15
CA PHE A 145 -4.77 2.46 -17.15
C PHE A 145 -6.22 2.84 -16.81
N SER A 146 -6.63 2.68 -15.56
CA SER A 146 -8.03 2.89 -15.13
C SER A 146 -8.38 4.36 -14.92
N LYS A 147 -7.40 5.17 -14.53
CA LYS A 147 -7.55 6.58 -14.15
C LYS A 147 -8.59 6.80 -13.03
N SER A 148 -8.86 5.77 -12.23
CA SER A 148 -9.93 5.73 -11.23
C SER A 148 -9.48 5.02 -9.96
N ALA A 149 -9.56 5.70 -8.82
CA ALA A 149 -9.22 5.13 -7.52
C ALA A 149 -10.14 3.95 -7.13
N PRO A 150 -11.46 4.04 -7.29
CA PRO A 150 -12.34 2.89 -6.98
C PRO A 150 -12.00 1.62 -7.77
N ILE A 151 -11.70 1.75 -9.07
CA ILE A 151 -11.29 0.61 -9.90
C ILE A 151 -9.96 0.05 -9.41
N THR A 152 -9.00 0.90 -9.09
CA THR A 152 -7.70 0.48 -8.58
C THR A 152 -7.84 -0.28 -7.27
N ILE A 153 -8.63 0.23 -6.33
CA ILE A 153 -8.92 -0.44 -5.05
C ILE A 153 -9.59 -1.79 -5.29
N MET A 154 -10.57 -1.86 -6.20
CA MET A 154 -11.28 -3.10 -6.52
C MET A 154 -10.31 -4.16 -7.10
N VAL A 155 -9.41 -3.78 -7.98
CA VAL A 155 -8.40 -4.69 -8.53
C VAL A 155 -7.45 -5.21 -7.46
N LEU A 156 -6.99 -4.35 -6.54
CA LEU A 156 -6.14 -4.76 -5.43
C LEU A 156 -6.88 -5.71 -4.47
N LEU A 157 -8.15 -5.42 -4.15
CA LEU A 157 -8.98 -6.32 -3.34
C LEU A 157 -9.18 -7.68 -4.01
N LEU A 158 -9.45 -7.70 -5.32
CA LEU A 158 -9.56 -8.96 -6.05
C LEU A 158 -8.24 -9.74 -6.05
N TYR A 159 -7.12 -9.05 -6.18
CA TYR A 159 -5.81 -9.66 -6.07
C TYR A 159 -5.59 -10.29 -4.69
N ASP A 160 -5.96 -9.60 -3.60
CA ASP A 160 -5.89 -10.13 -2.23
C ASP A 160 -6.78 -11.36 -2.05
N LEU A 161 -8.02 -11.29 -2.52
CA LEU A 161 -8.95 -12.42 -2.46
C LEU A 161 -8.43 -13.64 -3.23
N ILE A 162 -7.92 -13.43 -4.43
CA ILE A 162 -7.33 -14.52 -5.24
C ILE A 162 -6.15 -15.15 -4.48
N ASN A 163 -5.25 -14.35 -3.92
CA ASN A 163 -4.12 -14.87 -3.14
C ASN A 163 -4.57 -15.63 -1.88
N THR A 164 -5.66 -15.21 -1.24
CA THR A 164 -6.17 -15.87 -0.04
C THR A 164 -6.85 -17.21 -0.37
N PHE A 165 -7.59 -17.29 -1.48
CA PHE A 165 -8.36 -18.47 -1.82
C PHE A 165 -7.64 -19.46 -2.76
N VAL A 166 -6.68 -19.00 -3.57
CA VAL A 166 -5.96 -19.83 -4.55
C VAL A 166 -4.58 -20.22 -4.00
N SER A 167 -4.53 -20.69 -2.77
CA SER A 167 -3.30 -21.08 -2.05
C SER A 167 -2.49 -22.21 -2.69
N SER A 168 -2.95 -22.79 -3.82
CA SER A 168 -2.31 -23.96 -4.43
C SER A 168 -1.25 -23.67 -5.51
N THR A 169 -1.12 -22.43 -5.96
CA THR A 169 -0.15 -22.07 -7.00
C THR A 169 1.02 -21.29 -6.41
N LYS A 170 2.21 -21.89 -6.44
CA LYS A 170 3.46 -21.34 -5.87
C LYS A 170 3.97 -20.02 -6.50
N VAL A 171 3.20 -19.39 -7.36
CA VAL A 171 3.57 -18.15 -8.06
C VAL A 171 2.81 -16.99 -7.43
N PHE A 172 3.52 -16.09 -6.78
CA PHE A 172 2.98 -14.91 -6.07
C PHE A 172 2.25 -15.18 -4.76
N LEU A 173 2.49 -16.32 -4.11
CA LEU A 173 1.91 -16.61 -2.78
C LEU A 173 2.56 -15.75 -1.70
N LEU A 174 1.86 -14.67 -1.36
CA LEU A 174 2.26 -13.77 -0.29
C LEU A 174 2.00 -14.35 1.11
N TYR A 175 1.08 -15.33 1.22
CA TYR A 175 0.45 -15.74 2.48
C TYR A 175 0.95 -17.06 3.08
N GLU A 176 1.69 -17.89 2.35
CA GLU A 176 2.03 -19.23 2.84
C GLU A 176 3.30 -19.34 3.70
N ASN A 177 4.08 -18.28 3.81
CA ASN A 177 5.36 -18.38 4.48
C ASN A 177 5.38 -17.63 5.79
N PHE A 178 4.70 -18.19 6.81
CA PHE A 178 4.89 -17.82 8.23
C PHE A 178 6.22 -18.37 8.79
N GLU A 179 7.02 -19.06 7.99
CA GLU A 179 8.36 -19.52 8.33
C GLU A 179 9.32 -18.34 8.57
N ILE A 180 10.33 -18.59 9.38
CA ILE A 180 11.41 -17.61 9.64
C ILE A 180 12.04 -17.18 8.31
N LEU A 181 12.22 -15.90 8.13
CA LEU A 181 12.76 -15.34 6.88
C LEU A 181 14.21 -15.77 6.66
N THR A 182 14.45 -16.65 5.69
CA THR A 182 15.79 -16.98 5.24
C THR A 182 16.22 -16.12 4.05
N LEU A 183 17.54 -15.92 3.87
CA LEU A 183 18.07 -15.17 2.73
C LEU A 183 17.61 -15.79 1.39
N LYS A 184 17.59 -17.12 1.30
CA LYS A 184 17.12 -17.85 0.11
C LYS A 184 15.67 -17.51 -0.19
N MET A 185 14.80 -17.56 0.81
CA MET A 185 13.39 -17.25 0.70
C MET A 185 13.16 -15.78 0.29
N PHE A 186 13.93 -14.85 0.85
CA PHE A 186 13.86 -13.45 0.46
C PHE A 186 14.19 -13.26 -1.02
N LEU A 187 15.29 -13.87 -1.50
CA LEU A 187 15.72 -13.74 -2.89
C LEU A 187 14.77 -14.42 -3.88
N THR A 188 14.13 -15.52 -3.51
CA THR A 188 13.23 -16.25 -4.42
C THR A 188 11.81 -15.67 -4.46
N ASN A 189 11.28 -15.18 -3.35
CA ASN A 189 9.88 -14.82 -3.23
C ASN A 189 9.67 -13.29 -3.19
N TYR A 190 10.43 -12.57 -2.39
CA TYR A 190 10.21 -11.15 -2.14
C TYR A 190 11.00 -10.22 -3.07
N PHE A 191 12.22 -10.57 -3.41
CA PHE A 191 13.03 -9.77 -4.35
C PHE A 191 12.40 -9.64 -5.74
N PRO A 192 11.82 -10.70 -6.36
CA PRO A 192 11.09 -10.56 -7.62
C PRO A 192 9.90 -9.61 -7.53
N LEU A 193 9.18 -9.57 -6.40
CA LEU A 193 8.06 -8.64 -6.20
C LEU A 193 8.55 -7.18 -6.22
N ILE A 194 9.65 -6.89 -5.50
CA ILE A 194 10.24 -5.56 -5.50
C ILE A 194 10.70 -5.18 -6.91
N PHE A 195 11.34 -6.11 -7.63
CA PHE A 195 11.80 -5.87 -8.99
C PHE A 195 10.63 -5.55 -9.94
N VAL A 196 9.56 -6.33 -9.89
CA VAL A 196 8.34 -6.09 -10.69
C VAL A 196 7.72 -4.73 -10.33
N ALA A 197 7.67 -4.37 -9.05
CA ALA A 197 7.17 -3.06 -8.61
C ALA A 197 7.97 -1.91 -9.22
N VAL A 198 9.30 -2.00 -9.21
CA VAL A 198 10.19 -0.99 -9.80
C VAL A 198 9.95 -0.88 -11.31
N VAL A 199 9.76 -2.00 -12.00
CA VAL A 199 9.44 -2.01 -13.45
C VAL A 199 8.10 -1.31 -13.70
N PHE A 200 7.05 -1.59 -12.91
CA PHE A 200 5.74 -0.95 -13.03
C PHE A 200 5.83 0.57 -12.82
N ILE A 201 6.51 1.00 -11.78
CA ILE A 201 6.73 2.41 -11.47
C ILE A 201 7.49 3.08 -12.63
N ALA A 202 8.58 2.48 -13.10
CA ALA A 202 9.37 3.02 -14.20
C ALA A 202 8.55 3.13 -15.49
N PHE A 203 7.71 2.13 -15.79
CA PHE A 203 6.82 2.14 -16.95
C PHE A 203 5.83 3.31 -16.89
N VAL A 204 5.16 3.48 -15.75
CA VAL A 204 4.17 4.54 -15.54
C VAL A 204 4.77 5.93 -15.74
N PHE A 205 5.95 6.18 -15.16
CA PHE A 205 6.56 7.51 -15.23
C PHE A 205 7.35 7.79 -16.51
N LYS A 206 7.86 6.76 -17.22
CA LYS A 206 8.44 6.91 -18.56
C LYS A 206 7.38 6.99 -19.64
N GLY A 207 6.32 6.18 -19.57
CA GLY A 207 5.23 6.16 -20.55
C GLY A 207 4.46 7.47 -20.65
N ASN A 208 4.50 8.26 -19.60
CA ASN A 208 3.83 9.56 -19.53
C ASN A 208 4.58 10.70 -20.28
N LYS A 209 5.84 10.47 -20.70
CA LYS A 209 6.60 11.50 -21.44
C LYS A 209 6.10 11.76 -22.87
N GLY A 210 5.35 10.83 -23.46
CA GLY A 210 4.90 10.91 -24.87
C GLY A 210 3.46 11.38 -25.09
N LYS A 211 2.66 11.61 -24.06
CA LYS A 211 1.23 11.95 -24.20
C LYS A 211 0.86 13.38 -23.84
N PHE A 212 1.82 14.26 -23.66
CA PHE A 212 1.63 15.65 -23.26
C PHE A 212 2.10 16.67 -24.31
N TYR A 213 2.01 16.33 -25.62
CA TYR A 213 2.10 17.28 -26.72
C TYR A 213 0.79 17.32 -27.48
#